data_8d1133b09995e8d1d1bf331485d0e79f
#
_entry.id   8d1133b09995e8d1d1bf331485d0e79f
#
_cell.length_a   1.000
_cell.length_b   1.000
_cell.length_c   1.000
_cell.angle_alpha   90.00
_cell.angle_beta   90.00
_cell.angle_gamma   90.00
#
_symmetry.space_group_name_H-M   'P 1'
#
loop_
_entity.id
_entity.type
_entity.pdbx_description
1 polymer ?
#
loop_
_entity_poly.entity_id
_entity_poly.type
_entity_poly.pdbx_seq_one_letter_code
_entity_poly.pdbx_strand_id
1 'polypeptide(L)'
;MCIRDSAQVEDADPTLDHDVAMWLHEDCALPRLYLLGPVHATTRGKPLTKRKPYHTELLAFIALRRRGATSAEVADTFGITKPKARDYVNVVRDWLGTNPRTGEPHLPDARLAPAAAVRDMPVYQVLDLLIDADLFRRLRVRGEARGGEAGIEDLKRALSLVDGRPFDYPLERKAGSGWSWLLEGDRLDEQLTVAIVDVAHIVTTHAIAAGDLDAARMAAETAALAAPHEEIPRLDVAAVAAAEGNTAEAQRIVRDEVCNRTDDEGAPPELGERTTQILAERKDWHKHQAS
;
A
#
# COMPACT_ATOMS: atom_id res chain seq x y z
N MET A 1 21.90 -17.98 -7.66
CA MET A 1 20.55 -18.44 -7.27
C MET A 1 20.11 -19.54 -8.23
N CYS A 2 19.73 -20.71 -7.73
CA CYS A 2 19.52 -21.90 -8.55
C CYS A 2 18.09 -21.90 -9.13
N ILE A 3 17.89 -22.39 -10.37
CA ILE A 3 16.58 -22.48 -11.05
C ILE A 3 15.50 -23.19 -10.18
N ARG A 4 15.91 -24.08 -9.27
CA ARG A 4 15.02 -24.75 -8.31
C ARG A 4 14.40 -23.79 -7.28
N ASP A 5 15.12 -22.75 -6.86
CA ASP A 5 14.63 -21.81 -5.87
C ASP A 5 13.56 -20.88 -6.47
N SER A 6 13.67 -20.55 -7.77
CA SER A 6 12.71 -19.70 -8.49
C SER A 6 11.34 -20.36 -8.64
N ALA A 7 11.31 -21.66 -8.98
CA ALA A 7 10.07 -22.43 -9.09
C ALA A 7 9.36 -22.56 -7.73
N GLN A 8 10.10 -22.76 -6.64
CA GLN A 8 9.52 -22.82 -5.29
C GLN A 8 8.89 -21.49 -4.87
N VAL A 9 9.44 -20.37 -5.29
CA VAL A 9 8.90 -19.05 -4.99
C VAL A 9 7.61 -18.77 -5.79
N GLU A 10 7.53 -19.24 -7.03
CA GLU A 10 6.32 -19.17 -7.86
C GLU A 10 5.22 -20.10 -7.35
N ASP A 11 5.57 -21.32 -6.96
CA ASP A 11 4.65 -22.30 -6.38
C ASP A 11 4.07 -21.86 -5.02
N ALA A 12 4.76 -20.97 -4.29
CA ALA A 12 4.29 -20.45 -3.01
C ALA A 12 3.09 -19.52 -3.13
N ASP A 13 2.92 -18.86 -4.29
CA ASP A 13 1.80 -17.97 -4.56
C ASP A 13 1.34 -18.05 -6.03
N PRO A 14 0.70 -19.15 -6.42
CA PRO A 14 0.37 -19.44 -7.83
C PRO A 14 -0.70 -18.51 -8.43
N THR A 15 -1.41 -17.74 -7.61
CA THR A 15 -2.45 -16.83 -8.11
C THR A 15 -1.95 -15.41 -8.36
N LEU A 16 -0.77 -15.04 -7.89
CA LEU A 16 -0.31 -13.66 -7.88
C LEU A 16 -0.29 -13.02 -9.28
N ASP A 17 0.29 -13.68 -10.28
CA ASP A 17 0.38 -13.11 -11.62
C ASP A 17 -1.01 -12.94 -12.27
N HIS A 18 -1.92 -13.90 -12.00
CA HIS A 18 -3.31 -13.79 -12.44
C HIS A 18 -4.02 -12.62 -11.76
N ASP A 19 -3.85 -12.47 -10.45
CA ASP A 19 -4.51 -11.41 -9.67
C ASP A 19 -3.99 -10.02 -10.07
N VAL A 20 -2.68 -9.89 -10.34
CA VAL A 20 -2.08 -8.66 -10.87
C VAL A 20 -2.60 -8.35 -12.29
N ALA A 21 -2.67 -9.34 -13.16
CA ALA A 21 -3.23 -9.16 -14.51
C ALA A 21 -4.70 -8.72 -14.45
N MET A 22 -5.49 -9.34 -13.56
CA MET A 22 -6.88 -8.94 -13.31
C MET A 22 -6.99 -7.53 -12.73
N TRP A 23 -6.06 -7.13 -11.85
CA TRP A 23 -6.01 -5.78 -11.31
C TRP A 23 -5.79 -4.73 -12.40
N LEU A 24 -4.90 -4.98 -13.33
CA LEU A 24 -4.55 -4.04 -14.41
C LEU A 24 -5.58 -4.02 -15.55
N HIS A 25 -6.46 -5.00 -15.63
CA HIS A 25 -7.46 -5.08 -16.71
C HIS A 25 -8.58 -4.07 -16.47
N GLU A 26 -8.89 -3.22 -17.47
CA GLU A 26 -9.95 -2.19 -17.35
C GLU A 26 -11.31 -2.79 -16.98
N ASP A 27 -11.70 -3.86 -17.64
CA ASP A 27 -12.97 -4.57 -17.44
C ASP A 27 -12.89 -5.69 -16.39
N CYS A 28 -12.08 -5.48 -15.33
CA CYS A 28 -11.98 -6.48 -14.26
C CYS A 28 -13.37 -6.83 -13.71
N ALA A 29 -13.70 -8.11 -13.73
CA ALA A 29 -14.98 -8.60 -13.23
C ALA A 29 -15.03 -8.68 -11.69
N LEU A 30 -13.88 -8.69 -11.01
CA LEU A 30 -13.77 -8.70 -9.56
C LEU A 30 -13.84 -7.30 -8.98
N PRO A 31 -14.40 -7.11 -7.78
CA PRO A 31 -14.31 -5.85 -7.07
C PRO A 31 -12.86 -5.54 -6.69
N ARG A 32 -12.51 -4.26 -6.65
CA ARG A 32 -11.19 -3.77 -6.25
C ARG A 32 -11.33 -2.79 -5.09
N LEU A 33 -10.41 -2.88 -4.13
CA LEU A 33 -10.26 -1.94 -3.03
C LEU A 33 -8.88 -1.28 -3.15
N TYR A 34 -8.86 0.03 -3.21
CA TYR A 34 -7.67 0.87 -3.35
C TYR A 34 -7.33 1.48 -1.99
N LEU A 35 -6.15 1.18 -1.49
CA LEU A 35 -5.61 1.61 -0.19
C LEU A 35 -4.23 2.26 -0.30
N LEU A 36 -3.52 2.10 -1.43
CA LEU A 36 -2.19 2.68 -1.67
C LEU A 36 -2.27 4.06 -2.34
N GLY A 37 -3.21 4.86 -1.90
CA GLY A 37 -3.53 6.19 -2.39
C GLY A 37 -4.88 6.63 -1.87
N PRO A 38 -5.63 7.46 -2.62
CA PRO A 38 -6.99 7.86 -2.27
C PRO A 38 -7.91 6.65 -2.08
N VAL A 39 -8.42 6.47 -0.85
CA VAL A 39 -9.22 5.29 -0.51
C VAL A 39 -10.54 5.26 -1.25
N HIS A 40 -10.72 4.24 -2.07
CA HIS A 40 -11.98 3.99 -2.79
C HIS A 40 -12.13 2.51 -3.16
N ALA A 41 -13.31 2.16 -3.67
CA ALA A 41 -13.54 0.83 -4.23
C ALA A 41 -14.33 0.90 -5.53
N THR A 42 -14.04 -0.03 -6.43
CA THR A 42 -14.82 -0.31 -7.65
C THR A 42 -15.52 -1.65 -7.52
N THR A 43 -16.81 -1.69 -7.83
CA THR A 43 -17.66 -2.86 -7.62
C THR A 43 -18.61 -3.03 -8.80
N ARG A 44 -19.20 -4.21 -8.94
CA ARG A 44 -20.17 -4.53 -9.99
C ARG A 44 -21.61 -4.68 -9.46
N GLY A 45 -21.79 -4.53 -8.14
CA GLY A 45 -23.11 -4.62 -7.51
C GLY A 45 -23.89 -3.30 -7.53
N LYS A 46 -24.85 -3.17 -6.64
CA LYS A 46 -25.74 -2.02 -6.56
C LYS A 46 -24.97 -0.75 -6.14
N PRO A 47 -24.95 0.33 -6.94
CA PRO A 47 -24.22 1.53 -6.61
C PRO A 47 -24.65 2.17 -5.30
N LEU A 48 -23.69 2.65 -4.52
CA LEU A 48 -23.96 3.41 -3.31
C LEU A 48 -24.36 4.86 -3.66
N THR A 49 -25.52 5.28 -3.19
CA THR A 49 -26.04 6.65 -3.38
C THR A 49 -25.72 7.59 -2.22
N LYS A 50 -25.44 7.02 -1.04
CA LYS A 50 -25.18 7.80 0.20
C LYS A 50 -24.10 7.13 1.02
N ARG A 51 -23.37 7.93 1.82
CA ARG A 51 -22.35 7.44 2.79
C ARG A 51 -21.28 6.52 2.18
N LYS A 52 -20.89 6.77 0.93
CA LYS A 52 -19.87 5.95 0.26
C LYS A 52 -18.58 5.84 1.10
N PRO A 53 -18.00 6.91 1.67
CA PRO A 53 -16.80 6.80 2.51
C PRO A 53 -16.98 5.87 3.72
N TYR A 54 -18.13 5.93 4.39
CA TYR A 54 -18.44 5.04 5.50
C TYR A 54 -18.47 3.56 5.11
N HIS A 55 -19.14 3.24 3.99
CA HIS A 55 -19.22 1.86 3.53
C HIS A 55 -17.90 1.36 2.94
N THR A 56 -17.07 2.25 2.40
CA THR A 56 -15.69 1.92 1.98
C THR A 56 -14.81 1.60 3.19
N GLU A 57 -14.89 2.38 4.27
CA GLU A 57 -14.20 2.08 5.52
C GLU A 57 -14.65 0.72 6.10
N LEU A 58 -15.96 0.46 6.13
CA LEU A 58 -16.50 -0.82 6.60
C LEU A 58 -16.03 -1.99 5.73
N LEU A 59 -16.00 -1.81 4.40
CA LEU A 59 -15.45 -2.80 3.48
C LEU A 59 -13.98 -3.08 3.78
N ALA A 60 -13.16 -2.04 3.93
CA ALA A 60 -11.74 -2.17 4.27
C ALA A 60 -11.54 -2.89 5.61
N PHE A 61 -12.32 -2.51 6.63
CA PHE A 61 -12.31 -3.16 7.95
C PHE A 61 -12.55 -4.66 7.87
N ILE A 62 -13.55 -5.11 7.09
CA ILE A 62 -13.87 -6.54 6.94
C ILE A 62 -12.81 -7.23 6.06
N ALA A 63 -12.42 -6.61 4.94
CA ALA A 63 -11.55 -7.22 3.95
C ALA A 63 -10.11 -7.45 4.46
N LEU A 64 -9.59 -6.55 5.28
CA LEU A 64 -8.25 -6.68 5.86
C LEU A 64 -8.18 -7.72 6.99
N ARG A 65 -9.33 -8.25 7.44
CA ARG A 65 -9.38 -9.32 8.44
C ARG A 65 -9.52 -10.68 7.79
N ARG A 66 -8.40 -11.35 7.55
CA ARG A 66 -8.38 -12.70 6.92
C ARG A 66 -9.25 -13.74 7.64
N ARG A 67 -9.42 -13.60 8.96
CA ARG A 67 -10.30 -14.46 9.80
C ARG A 67 -11.73 -13.97 9.87
N GLY A 68 -12.10 -12.97 9.06
CA GLY A 68 -13.39 -12.31 9.10
C GLY A 68 -13.63 -11.49 10.37
N ALA A 69 -14.74 -10.75 10.40
CA ALA A 69 -15.19 -9.93 11.52
C ALA A 69 -16.59 -10.36 11.98
N THR A 70 -16.81 -10.44 13.28
CA THR A 70 -18.15 -10.70 13.84
C THR A 70 -19.01 -9.44 13.82
N SER A 71 -20.34 -9.60 13.95
CA SER A 71 -21.23 -8.45 14.08
C SER A 71 -20.99 -7.63 15.36
N ALA A 72 -20.40 -8.23 16.38
CA ALA A 72 -19.97 -7.52 17.60
C ALA A 72 -18.75 -6.67 17.34
N GLU A 73 -17.68 -7.23 16.74
CA GLU A 73 -16.47 -6.49 16.37
C GLU A 73 -16.79 -5.29 15.45
N VAL A 74 -17.69 -5.47 14.47
CA VAL A 74 -18.15 -4.34 13.63
C VAL A 74 -18.89 -3.30 14.47
N ALA A 75 -19.84 -3.75 15.32
CA ALA A 75 -20.64 -2.83 16.15
C ALA A 75 -19.77 -2.00 17.08
N ASP A 76 -18.82 -2.63 17.76
CA ASP A 76 -17.92 -1.98 18.71
C ASP A 76 -16.98 -0.99 17.98
N THR A 77 -16.35 -1.41 16.88
CA THR A 77 -15.44 -0.57 16.11
C THR A 77 -16.12 0.68 15.53
N PHE A 78 -17.35 0.52 15.03
CA PHE A 78 -18.07 1.63 14.39
C PHE A 78 -19.01 2.40 15.34
N GLY A 79 -19.02 2.08 16.64
CA GLY A 79 -19.85 2.73 17.64
C GLY A 79 -21.36 2.61 17.34
N ILE A 80 -21.80 1.45 16.83
CA ILE A 80 -23.19 1.20 16.42
C ILE A 80 -23.76 -0.08 17.08
N THR A 81 -25.07 -0.26 16.99
CA THR A 81 -25.69 -1.49 17.48
C THR A 81 -25.47 -2.67 16.52
N LYS A 82 -25.49 -3.92 17.05
CA LYS A 82 -25.36 -5.14 16.22
C LYS A 82 -26.42 -5.24 15.09
N PRO A 83 -27.70 -4.91 15.30
CA PRO A 83 -28.65 -4.86 14.20
C PRO A 83 -28.23 -3.88 13.09
N LYS A 84 -27.79 -2.68 13.47
CA LYS A 84 -27.33 -1.67 12.51
C LYS A 84 -26.05 -2.08 11.78
N ALA A 85 -25.14 -2.78 12.46
CA ALA A 85 -23.97 -3.39 11.81
C ALA A 85 -24.38 -4.39 10.73
N ARG A 86 -25.37 -5.23 10.99
CA ARG A 86 -25.92 -6.18 9.99
C ARG A 86 -26.53 -5.45 8.79
N ASP A 87 -27.29 -4.39 9.03
CA ASP A 87 -27.90 -3.59 7.95
C ASP A 87 -26.81 -2.97 7.06
N TYR A 88 -25.78 -2.41 7.65
CA TYR A 88 -24.68 -1.81 6.89
C TYR A 88 -23.84 -2.85 6.14
N VAL A 89 -23.60 -4.00 6.73
CA VAL A 89 -22.94 -5.13 6.04
C VAL A 89 -23.78 -5.63 4.85
N ASN A 90 -25.12 -5.66 4.97
CA ASN A 90 -26.01 -5.99 3.85
C ASN A 90 -25.87 -4.96 2.71
N VAL A 91 -25.76 -3.67 3.04
CA VAL A 91 -25.49 -2.62 2.04
C VAL A 91 -24.15 -2.86 1.33
N VAL A 92 -23.10 -3.21 2.06
CA VAL A 92 -21.80 -3.56 1.46
C VAL A 92 -21.88 -4.83 0.61
N ARG A 93 -22.65 -5.83 1.03
CA ARG A 93 -22.90 -7.06 0.23
C ARG A 93 -23.55 -6.73 -1.11
N ASP A 94 -24.62 -5.95 -1.09
CA ASP A 94 -25.32 -5.54 -2.31
C ASP A 94 -24.42 -4.69 -3.23
N TRP A 95 -23.55 -3.87 -2.64
CA TRP A 95 -22.59 -3.04 -3.37
C TRP A 95 -21.48 -3.85 -4.03
N LEU A 96 -20.93 -4.84 -3.33
CA LEU A 96 -19.93 -5.77 -3.90
C LEU A 96 -20.53 -6.61 -5.03
N GLY A 97 -21.77 -7.07 -4.85
CA GLY A 97 -22.48 -7.89 -5.83
C GLY A 97 -22.11 -9.37 -5.77
N THR A 98 -22.37 -10.04 -6.88
CA THR A 98 -22.19 -11.50 -7.03
C THR A 98 -20.86 -11.79 -7.71
N ASN A 99 -20.14 -12.76 -7.19
CA ASN A 99 -18.90 -13.26 -7.75
C ASN A 99 -19.18 -13.99 -9.08
N PRO A 100 -18.60 -13.53 -10.19
CA PRO A 100 -18.87 -14.13 -11.51
C PRO A 100 -18.32 -15.55 -11.67
N ARG A 101 -17.40 -15.98 -10.79
CA ARG A 101 -16.79 -17.31 -10.83
C ARG A 101 -17.64 -18.36 -10.12
N THR A 102 -18.33 -17.98 -9.03
CA THR A 102 -19.07 -18.92 -8.17
C THR A 102 -20.58 -18.74 -8.25
N GLY A 103 -21.06 -17.59 -8.69
CA GLY A 103 -22.47 -17.21 -8.63
C GLY A 103 -22.96 -16.79 -7.24
N GLU A 104 -22.08 -16.82 -6.24
CA GLU A 104 -22.38 -16.46 -4.85
C GLU A 104 -21.99 -15.00 -4.55
N PRO A 105 -22.57 -14.35 -3.53
CA PRO A 105 -22.15 -13.01 -3.13
C PRO A 105 -20.67 -12.97 -2.74
N HIS A 106 -19.94 -11.89 -3.12
CA HIS A 106 -18.58 -11.64 -2.63
C HIS A 106 -18.50 -11.52 -1.10
N LEU A 107 -19.60 -11.15 -0.45
CA LEU A 107 -19.74 -11.16 1.00
C LEU A 107 -20.89 -12.10 1.37
N PRO A 108 -20.65 -13.41 1.57
CA PRO A 108 -21.68 -14.41 1.85
C PRO A 108 -22.36 -14.18 3.20
N ASP A 109 -23.39 -14.98 3.51
CA ASP A 109 -23.96 -15.02 4.86
C ASP A 109 -22.85 -15.33 5.88
N ALA A 110 -22.93 -14.70 7.04
CA ALA A 110 -21.89 -14.82 8.06
C ALA A 110 -21.65 -16.25 8.56
N ARG A 111 -22.62 -17.15 8.42
CA ARG A 111 -22.49 -18.58 8.78
C ARG A 111 -21.88 -19.42 7.66
N LEU A 112 -21.96 -18.93 6.42
CA LEU A 112 -21.46 -19.63 5.23
C LEU A 112 -20.04 -19.19 4.84
N ALA A 113 -19.52 -18.15 5.47
CA ALA A 113 -18.15 -17.70 5.22
C ALA A 113 -17.13 -18.79 5.62
N PRO A 114 -16.10 -19.09 4.80
CA PRO A 114 -15.08 -20.09 5.13
C PRO A 114 -14.45 -19.88 6.52
N ALA A 115 -14.20 -18.64 6.90
CA ALA A 115 -13.66 -18.31 8.22
C ALA A 115 -14.61 -18.64 9.38
N ALA A 116 -15.94 -18.77 9.13
CA ALA A 116 -16.88 -19.13 10.17
C ALA A 116 -16.67 -20.56 10.67
N ALA A 117 -16.33 -21.48 9.78
CA ALA A 117 -15.99 -22.87 10.14
C ALA A 117 -14.70 -22.94 10.98
N VAL A 118 -13.72 -22.07 10.68
CA VAL A 118 -12.44 -22.03 11.41
C VAL A 118 -12.61 -21.42 12.82
N ARG A 119 -13.47 -20.38 12.93
CA ARG A 119 -13.70 -19.68 14.21
C ARG A 119 -14.82 -20.28 15.05
N ASP A 120 -15.58 -21.26 14.51
CA ASP A 120 -16.78 -21.83 15.12
C ASP A 120 -17.83 -20.75 15.52
N MET A 121 -17.94 -19.70 14.68
CA MET A 121 -18.88 -18.60 14.89
C MET A 121 -19.18 -17.85 13.59
N PRO A 122 -20.35 -17.19 13.47
CA PRO A 122 -20.69 -16.39 12.30
C PRO A 122 -19.75 -15.18 12.16
N VAL A 123 -19.12 -15.03 10.99
CA VAL A 123 -18.24 -13.90 10.66
C VAL A 123 -18.49 -13.38 9.26
N TYR A 124 -18.33 -12.11 9.08
CA TYR A 124 -18.28 -11.46 7.77
C TYR A 124 -16.90 -11.63 7.17
N GLN A 125 -16.81 -12.17 5.98
CA GLN A 125 -15.58 -12.33 5.22
C GLN A 125 -15.85 -12.00 3.76
N VAL A 126 -15.03 -11.13 3.18
CA VAL A 126 -15.09 -10.82 1.75
C VAL A 126 -14.23 -11.83 0.99
N LEU A 127 -14.78 -12.34 -0.12
CA LEU A 127 -14.13 -13.34 -0.98
C LEU A 127 -13.90 -12.75 -2.37
N ASP A 128 -12.79 -13.12 -3.00
CA ASP A 128 -12.42 -12.67 -4.35
C ASP A 128 -12.49 -11.14 -4.54
N LEU A 129 -11.98 -10.40 -3.56
CA LEU A 129 -11.74 -8.95 -3.62
C LEU A 129 -10.25 -8.73 -3.87
N LEU A 130 -9.91 -7.99 -4.91
CA LEU A 130 -8.55 -7.57 -5.16
C LEU A 130 -8.25 -6.31 -4.32
N ILE A 131 -7.12 -6.32 -3.63
CA ILE A 131 -6.66 -5.22 -2.77
C ILE A 131 -5.22 -4.86 -3.18
N ASP A 132 -4.98 -3.62 -3.58
CA ASP A 132 -3.66 -3.13 -3.99
C ASP A 132 -2.58 -3.36 -2.92
N ALA A 133 -2.89 -3.08 -1.66
CA ALA A 133 -1.99 -3.32 -0.53
C ALA A 133 -1.64 -4.81 -0.34
N ASP A 134 -2.56 -5.75 -0.65
CA ASP A 134 -2.26 -7.19 -0.61
C ASP A 134 -1.39 -7.61 -1.80
N LEU A 135 -1.72 -7.14 -3.00
CA LEU A 135 -0.91 -7.38 -4.21
C LEU A 135 0.50 -6.82 -4.05
N PHE A 136 0.64 -5.60 -3.53
CA PHE A 136 1.92 -4.97 -3.22
C PHE A 136 2.77 -5.86 -2.30
N ARG A 137 2.21 -6.32 -1.18
CA ARG A 137 2.94 -7.17 -0.22
C ARG A 137 3.37 -8.50 -0.84
N ARG A 138 2.49 -9.13 -1.63
CA ARG A 138 2.77 -10.40 -2.33
C ARG A 138 3.87 -10.24 -3.36
N LEU A 139 3.84 -9.18 -4.17
CA LEU A 139 4.89 -8.83 -5.13
C LEU A 139 6.22 -8.52 -4.43
N ARG A 140 6.19 -7.76 -3.33
CA ARG A 140 7.38 -7.48 -2.52
C ARG A 140 8.02 -8.77 -2.01
N VAL A 141 7.25 -9.65 -1.36
CA VAL A 141 7.74 -10.93 -0.83
C VAL A 141 8.35 -11.79 -1.93
N ARG A 142 7.68 -11.88 -3.08
CA ARG A 142 8.19 -12.64 -4.23
C ARG A 142 9.45 -12.01 -4.80
N GLY A 143 9.47 -10.69 -4.96
CA GLY A 143 10.62 -9.95 -5.47
C GLY A 143 11.87 -10.10 -4.59
N GLU A 144 11.71 -9.95 -3.27
CA GLU A 144 12.79 -10.15 -2.30
C GLU A 144 13.31 -11.61 -2.31
N ALA A 145 12.42 -12.59 -2.43
CA ALA A 145 12.79 -13.99 -2.48
C ALA A 145 13.49 -14.38 -3.79
N ARG A 146 13.06 -13.85 -4.93
CA ARG A 146 13.70 -14.11 -6.24
C ARG A 146 15.06 -13.44 -6.36
N GLY A 147 15.17 -12.18 -5.92
CA GLY A 147 16.37 -11.38 -6.11
C GLY A 147 16.74 -11.15 -7.58
N GLY A 148 17.85 -10.46 -7.83
CA GLY A 148 18.32 -10.17 -9.19
C GLY A 148 17.27 -9.43 -10.04
N GLU A 149 17.41 -9.49 -11.38
CA GLU A 149 16.52 -8.78 -12.32
C GLU A 149 15.05 -9.18 -12.17
N ALA A 150 14.76 -10.48 -12.02
CA ALA A 150 13.39 -10.96 -11.87
C ALA A 150 12.72 -10.45 -10.57
N GLY A 151 13.51 -10.32 -9.51
CA GLY A 151 13.05 -9.74 -8.25
C GLY A 151 12.78 -8.24 -8.38
N ILE A 152 13.68 -7.50 -9.04
CA ILE A 152 13.50 -6.07 -9.30
C ILE A 152 12.26 -5.82 -10.15
N GLU A 153 11.96 -6.67 -11.12
CA GLU A 153 10.74 -6.51 -11.92
C GLU A 153 9.46 -6.70 -11.08
N ASP A 154 9.44 -7.65 -10.15
CA ASP A 154 8.32 -7.77 -9.20
C ASP A 154 8.20 -6.53 -8.29
N LEU A 155 9.32 -5.95 -7.83
CA LEU A 155 9.33 -4.74 -7.04
C LEU A 155 8.87 -3.51 -7.84
N LYS A 156 9.24 -3.38 -9.10
CA LYS A 156 8.71 -2.34 -10.02
C LYS A 156 7.19 -2.47 -10.18
N ARG A 157 6.69 -3.69 -10.36
CA ARG A 157 5.24 -3.97 -10.42
C ARG A 157 4.54 -3.60 -9.11
N ALA A 158 5.17 -3.88 -7.96
CA ALA A 158 4.62 -3.48 -6.67
C ALA A 158 4.47 -1.94 -6.59
N LEU A 159 5.48 -1.18 -6.98
CA LEU A 159 5.43 0.28 -7.00
C LEU A 159 4.37 0.83 -7.96
N SER A 160 4.09 0.15 -9.07
CA SER A 160 3.04 0.58 -10.00
C SER A 160 1.61 0.51 -9.44
N LEU A 161 1.42 -0.12 -8.29
CA LEU A 161 0.15 -0.16 -7.57
C LEU A 161 -0.06 1.05 -6.64
N VAL A 162 0.99 1.86 -6.42
CA VAL A 162 0.97 2.99 -5.48
C VAL A 162 0.53 4.25 -6.22
N ASP A 163 -0.57 4.85 -5.77
CA ASP A 163 -1.16 6.07 -6.33
C ASP A 163 -1.16 7.24 -5.31
N GLY A 164 -0.40 7.11 -4.23
CA GLY A 164 -0.30 8.13 -3.21
C GLY A 164 0.03 7.62 -1.83
N ARG A 165 -0.27 8.45 -0.83
CA ARG A 165 -0.10 8.07 0.57
C ARG A 165 -1.03 6.90 0.92
N PRO A 166 -0.53 5.82 1.54
CA PRO A 166 -1.39 4.73 1.99
C PRO A 166 -2.52 5.21 2.88
N PHE A 167 -3.73 4.71 2.64
CA PHE A 167 -4.93 5.10 3.35
C PHE A 167 -5.21 6.61 3.31
N ASP A 168 -4.96 7.27 2.17
CA ASP A 168 -5.38 8.66 2.00
C ASP A 168 -6.90 8.74 1.91
N TYR A 169 -7.51 9.12 3.02
CA TYR A 169 -8.94 9.32 3.15
C TYR A 169 -9.24 10.78 3.51
N PRO A 170 -10.34 11.35 3.01
CA PRO A 170 -10.73 12.70 3.37
C PRO A 170 -10.98 12.78 4.88
N LEU A 171 -10.20 13.59 5.59
CA LEU A 171 -10.39 13.91 7.01
C LEU A 171 -11.74 14.60 7.29
N GLU A 172 -12.45 14.93 6.22
CA GLU A 172 -13.74 15.57 6.29
C GLU A 172 -14.80 14.62 6.84
N ARG A 173 -14.96 14.67 8.14
CA ARG A 173 -16.15 14.35 8.90
C ARG A 173 -16.48 12.90 9.22
N LYS A 174 -16.48 12.63 10.51
CA LYS A 174 -17.52 11.97 11.36
C LYS A 174 -18.46 10.93 10.67
N ALA A 175 -18.03 10.27 9.62
CA ALA A 175 -18.72 9.14 9.04
C ALA A 175 -17.88 7.90 9.31
N GLY A 176 -18.42 6.93 9.99
CA GLY A 176 -17.71 5.73 10.39
C GLY A 176 -16.99 5.87 11.72
N SER A 177 -15.94 5.10 11.92
CA SER A 177 -15.05 5.21 13.08
C SER A 177 -13.94 6.25 12.87
N GLY A 178 -13.88 6.89 11.68
CA GLY A 178 -12.78 7.78 11.30
C GLY A 178 -11.45 7.03 11.19
N TRP A 179 -11.50 5.75 10.84
CA TRP A 179 -10.33 4.87 10.74
C TRP A 179 -9.59 4.66 12.08
N SER A 180 -10.28 4.90 13.23
CA SER A 180 -9.66 4.69 14.56
C SER A 180 -9.08 3.28 14.72
N TRP A 181 -9.73 2.27 14.18
CA TRP A 181 -9.26 0.88 14.21
C TRP A 181 -7.92 0.67 13.47
N LEU A 182 -7.63 1.51 12.47
CA LEU A 182 -6.33 1.51 11.77
C LEU A 182 -5.28 2.23 12.62
N LEU A 183 -5.63 3.41 13.15
CA LEU A 183 -4.72 4.29 13.89
C LEU A 183 -4.36 3.74 15.29
N GLU A 184 -5.30 3.07 15.94
CA GLU A 184 -5.14 2.48 17.28
C GLU A 184 -4.70 1.01 17.23
N GLY A 185 -4.75 0.37 16.05
CA GLY A 185 -4.40 -1.03 15.83
C GLY A 185 -2.96 -1.22 15.35
N ASP A 186 -2.82 -2.07 14.34
CA ASP A 186 -1.51 -2.49 13.81
C ASP A 186 -0.80 -1.40 12.98
N ARG A 187 -1.36 -0.20 12.84
CA ARG A 187 -0.81 0.91 12.05
C ARG A 187 -0.38 0.48 10.66
N LEU A 188 -1.28 -0.22 9.97
CA LEU A 188 -1.01 -0.74 8.62
C LEU A 188 -0.68 0.38 7.62
N ASP A 189 -1.18 1.58 7.83
CA ASP A 189 -0.82 2.79 7.10
C ASP A 189 0.67 3.10 7.18
N GLU A 190 1.26 3.09 8.37
CA GLU A 190 2.70 3.30 8.58
C GLU A 190 3.52 2.13 8.04
N GLN A 191 3.09 0.89 8.29
CA GLN A 191 3.79 -0.30 7.79
C GLN A 191 3.88 -0.30 6.26
N LEU A 192 2.81 0.07 5.57
CA LEU A 192 2.80 0.18 4.11
C LEU A 192 3.66 1.33 3.62
N THR A 193 3.63 2.48 4.29
CA THR A 193 4.48 3.63 3.96
C THR A 193 5.96 3.24 4.03
N VAL A 194 6.40 2.63 5.12
CA VAL A 194 7.79 2.13 5.27
C VAL A 194 8.12 1.11 4.19
N ALA A 195 7.20 0.16 3.93
CA ALA A 195 7.41 -0.87 2.91
C ALA A 195 7.56 -0.29 1.50
N ILE A 196 6.78 0.74 1.15
CA ILE A 196 6.89 1.43 -0.15
C ILE A 196 8.24 2.14 -0.26
N VAL A 197 8.66 2.87 0.77
CA VAL A 197 9.97 3.55 0.80
C VAL A 197 11.11 2.55 0.63
N ASP A 198 11.08 1.41 1.33
CA ASP A 198 12.11 0.38 1.21
C ASP A 198 12.19 -0.20 -0.20
N VAL A 199 11.05 -0.57 -0.77
CA VAL A 199 10.97 -1.13 -2.14
C VAL A 199 11.46 -0.10 -3.16
N ALA A 200 11.06 1.15 -3.04
CA ALA A 200 11.46 2.22 -3.94
C ALA A 200 12.97 2.49 -3.85
N HIS A 201 13.54 2.52 -2.65
CA HIS A 201 14.99 2.68 -2.46
C HIS A 201 15.79 1.55 -3.14
N ILE A 202 15.33 0.30 -3.00
CA ILE A 202 15.96 -0.85 -3.68
C ILE A 202 15.91 -0.68 -5.20
N VAL A 203 14.73 -0.37 -5.74
CA VAL A 203 14.54 -0.19 -7.20
C VAL A 203 15.36 1.00 -7.71
N THR A 204 15.33 2.14 -7.03
CA THR A 204 16.07 3.34 -7.40
C THR A 204 17.58 3.06 -7.45
N THR A 205 18.12 2.45 -6.41
CA THR A 205 19.55 2.12 -6.32
C THR A 205 19.97 1.15 -7.43
N HIS A 206 19.20 0.10 -7.66
CA HIS A 206 19.46 -0.86 -8.72
C HIS A 206 19.37 -0.22 -10.11
N ALA A 207 18.33 0.57 -10.36
CA ALA A 207 18.09 1.21 -11.65
C ALA A 207 19.18 2.25 -11.99
N ILE A 208 19.65 3.05 -11.02
CA ILE A 208 20.80 3.95 -11.21
C ILE A 208 22.06 3.14 -11.59
N ALA A 209 22.34 2.04 -10.89
CA ALA A 209 23.50 1.21 -11.18
C ALA A 209 23.43 0.56 -12.57
N ALA A 210 22.23 0.23 -13.05
CA ALA A 210 21.97 -0.30 -14.38
C ALA A 210 21.91 0.79 -15.49
N GLY A 211 21.88 2.07 -15.13
CA GLY A 211 21.70 3.19 -16.06
C GLY A 211 20.26 3.39 -16.54
N ASP A 212 19.27 2.72 -15.93
CA ASP A 212 17.85 2.89 -16.19
C ASP A 212 17.28 4.06 -15.38
N LEU A 213 17.59 5.29 -15.82
CA LEU A 213 17.21 6.49 -15.09
C LEU A 213 15.70 6.75 -15.07
N ASP A 214 14.94 6.24 -16.04
CA ASP A 214 13.50 6.36 -16.05
C ASP A 214 12.86 5.51 -14.95
N ALA A 215 13.30 4.26 -14.79
CA ALA A 215 12.85 3.41 -13.68
C ALA A 215 13.29 3.97 -12.32
N ALA A 216 14.49 4.53 -12.22
CA ALA A 216 14.98 5.17 -11.00
C ALA A 216 14.10 6.36 -10.59
N ARG A 217 13.79 7.23 -11.56
CA ARG A 217 12.92 8.39 -11.34
C ARG A 217 11.52 7.98 -10.91
N MET A 218 10.90 7.04 -11.63
CA MET A 218 9.57 6.53 -11.30
C MET A 218 9.54 6.00 -9.85
N ALA A 219 10.52 5.20 -9.43
CA ALA A 219 10.57 4.64 -8.10
C ALA A 219 10.73 5.72 -7.01
N ALA A 220 11.66 6.66 -7.19
CA ALA A 220 11.92 7.75 -6.25
C ALA A 220 10.69 8.68 -6.10
N GLU A 221 10.05 9.04 -7.21
CA GLU A 221 8.83 9.87 -7.22
C GLU A 221 7.66 9.17 -6.55
N THR A 222 7.49 7.86 -6.79
CA THR A 222 6.45 7.06 -6.13
C THR A 222 6.62 7.06 -4.61
N ALA A 223 7.85 6.89 -4.11
CA ALA A 223 8.11 6.97 -2.67
C ALA A 223 7.88 8.38 -2.12
N ALA A 224 8.29 9.42 -2.84
CA ALA A 224 8.07 10.81 -2.42
C ALA A 224 6.56 11.16 -2.36
N LEU A 225 5.77 10.60 -3.27
CA LEU A 225 4.31 10.75 -3.25
C LEU A 225 3.66 10.00 -2.07
N ALA A 226 4.11 8.77 -1.79
CA ALA A 226 3.58 7.95 -0.71
C ALA A 226 4.01 8.44 0.69
N ALA A 227 5.21 9.00 0.80
CA ALA A 227 5.84 9.41 2.05
C ALA A 227 6.48 10.81 1.95
N PRO A 228 5.69 11.89 1.74
CA PRO A 228 6.22 13.22 1.45
C PRO A 228 7.01 13.85 2.60
N HIS A 229 6.90 13.31 3.81
CA HIS A 229 7.60 13.82 4.99
C HIS A 229 8.86 13.00 5.34
N GLU A 230 9.07 11.88 4.67
CA GLU A 230 10.23 11.02 4.90
C GLU A 230 11.49 11.55 4.18
N GLU A 231 12.65 11.30 4.77
CA GLU A 231 13.94 11.78 4.24
C GLU A 231 14.46 10.89 3.11
N ILE A 232 14.28 9.57 3.22
CA ILE A 232 14.81 8.60 2.25
C ILE A 232 14.30 8.84 0.82
N PRO A 233 12.98 9.06 0.58
CA PRO A 233 12.50 9.40 -0.75
C PRO A 233 13.16 10.65 -1.35
N ARG A 234 13.44 11.65 -0.53
CA ARG A 234 14.14 12.89 -0.98
C ARG A 234 15.57 12.61 -1.36
N LEU A 235 16.28 11.76 -0.59
CA LEU A 235 17.62 11.31 -0.95
C LEU A 235 17.64 10.51 -2.24
N ASP A 236 16.62 9.68 -2.49
CA ASP A 236 16.48 8.93 -3.73
C ASP A 236 16.24 9.87 -4.92
N VAL A 237 15.39 10.89 -4.77
CA VAL A 237 15.20 11.94 -5.80
C VAL A 237 16.50 12.69 -6.07
N ALA A 238 17.27 13.05 -5.02
CA ALA A 238 18.57 13.68 -5.18
C ALA A 238 19.58 12.74 -5.88
N ALA A 239 19.54 11.44 -5.59
CA ALA A 239 20.40 10.45 -6.23
C ALA A 239 20.10 10.33 -7.74
N VAL A 240 18.84 10.34 -8.12
CA VAL A 240 18.41 10.36 -9.53
C VAL A 240 18.90 11.63 -10.22
N ALA A 241 18.67 12.81 -9.63
CA ALA A 241 19.13 14.08 -10.19
C ALA A 241 20.65 14.09 -10.41
N ALA A 242 21.44 13.56 -9.47
CA ALA A 242 22.88 13.44 -9.60
C ALA A 242 23.27 12.46 -10.73
N ALA A 243 22.59 11.34 -10.87
CA ALA A 243 22.83 10.36 -11.94
C ALA A 243 22.49 10.92 -13.33
N GLU A 244 21.51 11.82 -13.42
CA GLU A 244 21.17 12.59 -14.64
C GLU A 244 22.18 13.71 -14.96
N GLY A 245 23.17 13.93 -14.09
CA GLY A 245 24.18 15.00 -14.25
C GLY A 245 23.75 16.34 -13.65
N ASN A 246 22.59 16.44 -13.01
CA ASN A 246 22.10 17.66 -12.37
C ASN A 246 22.55 17.73 -10.90
N THR A 247 23.88 17.86 -10.71
CA THR A 247 24.49 17.88 -9.38
C THR A 247 24.04 19.09 -8.54
N ALA A 248 23.74 20.23 -9.17
CA ALA A 248 23.26 21.40 -8.45
C ALA A 248 21.88 21.16 -7.81
N GLU A 249 20.99 20.50 -8.50
CA GLU A 249 19.67 20.15 -7.98
C GLU A 249 19.77 19.08 -6.89
N ALA A 250 20.61 18.06 -7.07
CA ALA A 250 20.84 17.06 -6.04
C ALA A 250 21.33 17.71 -4.73
N GLN A 251 22.30 18.64 -4.81
CA GLN A 251 22.78 19.37 -3.65
C GLN A 251 21.73 20.28 -3.02
N ARG A 252 20.88 20.92 -3.84
CA ARG A 252 19.76 21.73 -3.35
C ARG A 252 18.78 20.86 -2.53
N ILE A 253 18.37 19.73 -3.08
CA ILE A 253 17.43 18.81 -2.39
C ILE A 253 18.03 18.35 -1.06
N VAL A 254 19.26 17.88 -1.05
CA VAL A 254 19.92 17.41 0.18
C VAL A 254 19.99 18.52 1.23
N ARG A 255 20.46 19.73 0.82
CA ARG A 255 20.61 20.85 1.73
C ARG A 255 19.28 21.35 2.26
N ASP A 256 18.31 21.61 1.37
CA ASP A 256 17.10 22.38 1.72
C ASP A 256 15.97 21.48 2.19
N GLU A 257 15.88 20.24 1.70
CA GLU A 257 14.77 19.34 1.97
C GLU A 257 15.11 18.18 2.94
N VAL A 258 16.40 17.92 3.19
CA VAL A 258 16.86 16.90 4.14
C VAL A 258 17.56 17.54 5.33
N CYS A 259 18.67 18.28 5.12
CA CYS A 259 19.52 18.77 6.22
C CYS A 259 18.98 20.03 6.91
N ASN A 260 18.38 20.95 6.15
CA ASN A 260 17.90 22.24 6.67
C ASN A 260 16.37 22.30 6.81
N ARG A 261 15.70 21.16 6.79
CA ARG A 261 14.28 21.10 7.08
C ARG A 261 14.05 21.61 8.51
N THR A 262 13.34 22.72 8.67
CA THR A 262 12.92 23.20 9.97
C THR A 262 11.65 22.48 10.39
N ASP A 263 11.63 21.98 11.62
CA ASP A 263 10.38 21.61 12.30
C ASP A 263 9.61 22.87 12.74
N ASP A 264 8.42 22.70 13.32
CA ASP A 264 7.60 23.79 13.83
C ASP A 264 8.29 24.62 14.96
N GLU A 265 9.37 24.12 15.53
CA GLU A 265 10.17 24.77 16.59
C GLU A 265 11.40 25.52 16.04
N GLY A 266 11.65 25.44 14.73
CA GLY A 266 12.71 26.18 14.04
C GLY A 266 14.13 25.60 14.23
N ALA A 267 14.26 24.44 14.87
CA ALA A 267 15.52 23.71 14.95
C ALA A 267 15.67 22.74 13.78
N PRO A 268 16.89 22.50 13.24
CA PRO A 268 17.10 21.41 12.29
C PRO A 268 16.77 20.08 12.97
N PRO A 269 15.97 19.20 12.35
CA PRO A 269 15.69 17.89 12.92
C PRO A 269 16.95 17.02 13.00
N GLU A 270 17.06 16.18 14.02
CA GLU A 270 18.07 15.14 14.03
C GLU A 270 17.84 14.18 12.87
N LEU A 271 18.85 13.99 12.04
CA LEU A 271 18.78 13.06 10.90
C LEU A 271 18.72 11.61 11.41
N GLY A 272 17.85 10.80 10.83
CA GLY A 272 17.80 9.38 11.12
C GLY A 272 19.13 8.66 10.82
N GLU A 273 19.43 7.58 11.52
CA GLU A 273 20.66 6.80 11.33
C GLU A 273 20.85 6.35 9.88
N ARG A 274 19.79 5.86 9.23
CA ARG A 274 19.79 5.44 7.82
C ARG A 274 20.10 6.62 6.87
N THR A 275 19.51 7.78 7.12
CA THR A 275 19.77 9.01 6.36
C THR A 275 21.23 9.41 6.48
N THR A 276 21.78 9.40 7.69
CA THR A 276 23.18 9.70 7.96
C THR A 276 24.12 8.73 7.25
N GLN A 277 23.78 7.44 7.21
CA GLN A 277 24.56 6.42 6.50
C GLN A 277 24.58 6.69 4.98
N ILE A 278 23.41 6.93 4.37
CA ILE A 278 23.32 7.23 2.93
C ILE A 278 24.12 8.48 2.56
N LEU A 279 24.03 9.53 3.37
CA LEU A 279 24.81 10.75 3.19
C LEU A 279 26.33 10.50 3.30
N ALA A 280 26.75 9.64 4.24
CA ALA A 280 28.17 9.30 4.41
C ALA A 280 28.75 8.51 3.24
N GLU A 281 27.95 7.69 2.58
CA GLU A 281 28.34 6.92 1.39
C GLU A 281 28.51 7.82 0.16
N ARG A 282 27.80 8.97 0.12
CA ARG A 282 27.81 9.93 -0.99
C ARG A 282 28.59 11.21 -0.64
N LYS A 283 29.90 11.05 -0.38
CA LYS A 283 30.82 12.15 0.04
C LYS A 283 30.88 13.34 -0.92
N ASP A 284 30.52 13.18 -2.16
CA ASP A 284 30.48 14.23 -3.21
C ASP A 284 29.36 15.24 -2.96
N TRP A 285 28.33 14.91 -2.20
CA TRP A 285 27.25 15.84 -1.83
C TRP A 285 27.67 16.87 -0.78
N HIS A 286 28.79 16.62 -0.04
CA HIS A 286 29.27 17.47 1.04
C HIS A 286 30.43 18.39 0.66
N LYS A 287 31.03 18.29 -0.53
CA LYS A 287 32.28 18.96 -0.87
C LYS A 287 32.19 20.49 -1.00
N HIS A 288 31.04 21.12 -0.85
CA HIS A 288 30.85 22.57 -1.01
C HIS A 288 30.39 23.30 0.26
N GLN A 289 30.46 22.66 1.45
CA GLN A 289 30.19 23.35 2.73
C GLN A 289 31.41 24.04 3.36
N ALA A 290 32.57 24.00 2.73
CA ALA A 290 33.81 24.61 3.22
C ALA A 290 34.37 25.62 2.22
N SER A 291 33.65 26.71 1.96
CA SER A 291 34.19 27.91 1.33
C SER A 291 33.43 29.14 1.77
#